data_dbd94353f5c759b59cfb794a3ed0959c
#
_entry.id   dbd94353f5c759b59cfb794a3ed0959c
#
_cell.length_a   1.000
_cell.length_b   1.000
_cell.length_c   1.000
_cell.angle_alpha   90.00
_cell.angle_beta   90.00
_cell.angle_gamma   90.00
#
_symmetry.space_group_name_H-M   'P 1'
#
loop_
_entity.id
_entity.type
_entity.pdbx_description
1 polymer ?
#
loop_
_entity_poly.entity_id
_entity_poly.type
_entity_poly.pdbx_seq_one_letter_code
_entity_poly.pdbx_strand_id
1 'polypeptide(L)'
;MDQEVTAVLLCLDSLEATVDEAITKKCELIIAHHPIIFKGLKKITGTSYVERVIEKCIQNHISLYAIHTNLDNHIEGVNAEIAKRIGLTNRRILRPMQQQLYKLVVFMPQDALSTVDDALFGLGVGSIGNYSECHFRTEGIGTFTPNEQANPTIGTSNYREEVKEFRVEYLVPKSMIGKALFAMYEAHPYEEVAHEIYPIDNVNQHLGAGMIGELNEAMETTEFLLKLKKSFHCQVIRHTNICKKHIKTVAICGGSGSFLLADAIKSKADIFITGDFKYHEFFDAENHLIIADIGHFESEQFTPQLLAEKLKEKFTKFAVHLTDLNTNPINYL
;
A
#
# COMPACT_ATOMS: atom_id res chain seq x y z
N MET A 1 17.60 10.30 -10.84
CA MET A 1 17.32 9.72 -12.16
C MET A 1 16.32 10.63 -12.82
N ASP A 2 16.77 11.35 -13.85
CA ASP A 2 15.96 12.39 -14.52
C ASP A 2 15.54 11.93 -15.93
N GLN A 3 15.23 10.60 -16.06
CA GLN A 3 14.73 10.04 -17.31
C GLN A 3 13.29 10.47 -17.52
N GLU A 4 13.01 11.09 -18.66
CA GLU A 4 11.64 11.37 -19.09
C GLU A 4 10.93 10.06 -19.45
N VAL A 5 9.70 9.90 -18.99
CA VAL A 5 8.87 8.73 -19.26
C VAL A 5 7.65 9.19 -20.02
N THR A 6 7.51 8.72 -21.26
CA THR A 6 6.38 9.03 -22.16
C THR A 6 5.40 7.86 -22.25
N ALA A 7 5.88 6.64 -22.01
CA ALA A 7 5.06 5.43 -22.05
C ALA A 7 5.46 4.43 -20.95
N VAL A 8 4.48 3.71 -20.43
CA VAL A 8 4.67 2.67 -19.43
C VAL A 8 4.02 1.36 -19.86
N LEU A 9 4.70 0.23 -19.62
CA LEU A 9 4.12 -1.11 -19.71
C LEU A 9 3.80 -1.64 -18.32
N LEU A 10 2.56 -2.09 -18.11
CA LEU A 10 2.08 -2.68 -16.86
C LEU A 10 1.97 -4.19 -17.00
N CYS A 11 2.55 -4.92 -16.06
CA CYS A 11 2.55 -6.39 -16.05
C CYS A 11 2.45 -6.94 -14.62
N LEU A 12 2.16 -8.21 -14.50
CA LEU A 12 2.26 -8.92 -13.22
C LEU A 12 3.72 -9.27 -12.93
N ASP A 13 4.37 -9.92 -13.88
CA ASP A 13 5.75 -10.41 -13.78
C ASP A 13 6.64 -9.80 -14.84
N SER A 14 7.90 -9.51 -14.47
CA SER A 14 8.91 -9.03 -15.39
C SER A 14 9.74 -10.18 -15.93
N LEU A 15 9.43 -10.62 -17.13
CA LEU A 15 10.15 -11.67 -17.88
C LEU A 15 10.93 -11.05 -19.06
N GLU A 16 11.83 -11.81 -19.68
CA GLU A 16 12.55 -11.37 -20.89
C GLU A 16 11.56 -10.93 -21.99
N ALA A 17 10.49 -11.71 -22.19
CA ALA A 17 9.45 -11.39 -23.16
C ALA A 17 8.70 -10.08 -22.82
N THR A 18 8.51 -9.78 -21.53
CA THR A 18 7.89 -8.51 -21.07
C THR A 18 8.78 -7.31 -21.43
N VAL A 19 10.10 -7.46 -21.31
CA VAL A 19 11.04 -6.41 -21.73
C VAL A 19 11.02 -6.24 -23.26
N ASP A 20 10.96 -7.34 -24.05
CA ASP A 20 10.82 -7.27 -25.50
C ASP A 20 9.55 -6.56 -25.94
N GLU A 21 8.46 -6.81 -25.24
CA GLU A 21 7.19 -6.10 -25.46
C GLU A 21 7.34 -4.60 -25.15
N ALA A 22 7.99 -4.23 -24.04
CA ALA A 22 8.24 -2.83 -23.69
C ALA A 22 9.08 -2.11 -24.74
N ILE A 23 10.14 -2.77 -25.26
CA ILE A 23 10.96 -2.25 -26.38
C ILE A 23 10.09 -2.01 -27.61
N THR A 24 9.27 -2.99 -28.00
CA THR A 24 8.41 -2.93 -29.16
C THR A 24 7.37 -1.80 -29.05
N LYS A 25 6.79 -1.62 -27.86
CA LYS A 25 5.82 -0.58 -27.54
C LYS A 25 6.47 0.77 -27.20
N LYS A 26 7.80 0.85 -27.24
CA LYS A 26 8.60 2.05 -26.94
C LYS A 26 8.29 2.62 -25.52
N CYS A 27 8.22 1.73 -24.53
CA CYS A 27 8.03 2.11 -23.14
C CYS A 27 9.38 2.28 -22.44
N GLU A 28 9.59 3.40 -21.79
CA GLU A 28 10.78 3.69 -20.99
C GLU A 28 10.68 3.15 -19.56
N LEU A 29 9.48 2.76 -19.13
CA LEU A 29 9.19 2.25 -17.80
C LEU A 29 8.35 0.98 -17.86
N ILE A 30 8.75 -0.05 -17.09
CA ILE A 30 7.91 -1.19 -16.76
C ILE A 30 7.49 -1.05 -15.31
N ILE A 31 6.18 -1.09 -15.04
CA ILE A 31 5.66 -1.24 -13.67
C ILE A 31 5.11 -2.66 -13.54
N ALA A 32 5.80 -3.47 -12.74
CA ALA A 32 5.40 -4.82 -12.43
C ALA A 32 4.80 -4.91 -11.03
N HIS A 33 3.92 -5.89 -10.83
CA HIS A 33 3.49 -6.23 -9.48
C HIS A 33 4.65 -6.89 -8.72
N HIS A 34 5.20 -7.96 -9.26
CA HIS A 34 6.26 -8.71 -8.63
C HIS A 34 7.66 -8.13 -8.87
N PRO A 35 8.52 -8.08 -7.84
CA PRO A 35 9.91 -7.69 -8.02
C PRO A 35 10.69 -8.80 -8.73
N ILE A 36 11.47 -8.44 -9.76
CA ILE A 36 12.37 -9.41 -10.42
C ILE A 36 13.55 -9.76 -9.51
N ILE A 37 13.98 -8.85 -8.64
CA ILE A 37 15.08 -9.05 -7.71
C ILE A 37 14.54 -9.27 -6.31
N PHE A 38 14.33 -10.52 -5.88
CA PHE A 38 13.96 -10.86 -4.50
C PHE A 38 15.17 -10.91 -3.56
N LYS A 39 16.33 -11.33 -4.09
CA LYS A 39 17.60 -11.39 -3.34
C LYS A 39 18.63 -10.57 -4.09
N GLY A 40 19.40 -9.77 -3.37
CA GLY A 40 20.43 -8.92 -3.97
C GLY A 40 21.34 -9.71 -4.93
N LEU A 41 21.56 -9.15 -6.14
CA LEU A 41 22.44 -9.72 -7.13
C LEU A 41 23.90 -9.45 -6.75
N LYS A 42 24.72 -10.48 -6.78
CA LYS A 42 26.18 -10.36 -6.57
C LYS A 42 26.96 -10.19 -7.89
N LYS A 43 26.36 -10.55 -9.00
CA LYS A 43 26.94 -10.49 -10.35
C LYS A 43 25.82 -10.39 -11.39
N ILE A 44 26.13 -9.90 -12.58
CA ILE A 44 25.28 -9.92 -13.77
C ILE A 44 26.08 -10.57 -14.87
N THR A 45 25.79 -11.83 -15.20
CA THR A 45 26.52 -12.66 -16.16
C THR A 45 25.62 -13.33 -17.20
N GLY A 46 24.31 -13.02 -17.16
CA GLY A 46 23.31 -13.57 -18.06
C GLY A 46 22.94 -15.04 -17.80
N THR A 47 23.42 -15.64 -16.70
CA THR A 47 23.21 -17.08 -16.42
C THR A 47 21.79 -17.38 -15.92
N SER A 48 21.13 -16.47 -15.23
CA SER A 48 19.76 -16.62 -14.78
C SER A 48 18.83 -15.71 -15.58
N TYR A 49 17.52 -16.04 -15.62
CA TYR A 49 16.52 -15.18 -16.26
C TYR A 49 16.48 -13.78 -15.59
N VAL A 50 16.67 -13.72 -14.27
CA VAL A 50 16.75 -12.46 -13.53
C VAL A 50 17.88 -11.57 -14.06
N GLU A 51 19.09 -12.14 -14.22
CA GLU A 51 20.25 -11.42 -14.75
C GLU A 51 20.00 -10.95 -16.20
N ARG A 52 19.41 -11.80 -17.06
CA ARG A 52 19.10 -11.44 -18.46
C ARG A 52 18.04 -10.35 -18.57
N VAL A 53 17.00 -10.38 -17.73
CA VAL A 53 16.00 -9.29 -17.66
C VAL A 53 16.65 -7.96 -17.28
N ILE A 54 17.49 -7.96 -16.23
CA ILE A 54 18.16 -6.73 -15.78
C ILE A 54 19.14 -6.21 -16.83
N GLU A 55 19.97 -7.10 -17.42
CA GLU A 55 20.89 -6.74 -18.50
C GLU A 55 20.15 -6.11 -19.67
N LYS A 56 19.03 -6.70 -20.10
CA LYS A 56 18.20 -6.23 -21.20
C LYS A 56 17.56 -4.87 -20.90
N CYS A 57 17.07 -4.66 -19.68
CA CYS A 57 16.55 -3.37 -19.23
C CYS A 57 17.63 -2.28 -19.27
N ILE A 58 18.86 -2.58 -18.79
CA ILE A 58 19.98 -1.62 -18.79
C ILE A 58 20.38 -1.28 -20.25
N GLN A 59 20.55 -2.28 -21.11
CA GLN A 59 20.93 -2.08 -22.51
C GLN A 59 19.95 -1.25 -23.31
N ASN A 60 18.66 -1.32 -22.96
CA ASN A 60 17.58 -0.60 -23.66
C ASN A 60 17.08 0.63 -22.91
N HIS A 61 17.76 1.06 -21.84
CA HIS A 61 17.40 2.22 -21.02
C HIS A 61 15.96 2.16 -20.46
N ILE A 62 15.48 0.95 -20.12
CA ILE A 62 14.17 0.73 -19.55
C ILE A 62 14.30 0.68 -18.03
N SER A 63 13.58 1.58 -17.34
CA SER A 63 13.43 1.54 -15.89
C SER A 63 12.42 0.47 -15.48
N LEU A 64 12.67 -0.25 -14.38
CA LEU A 64 11.78 -1.27 -13.85
C LEU A 64 11.40 -0.93 -12.43
N TYR A 65 10.10 -0.81 -12.15
CA TYR A 65 9.54 -0.54 -10.83
C TYR A 65 8.60 -1.68 -10.41
N ALA A 66 8.79 -2.21 -9.21
CA ALA A 66 7.90 -3.23 -8.62
C ALA A 66 7.12 -2.62 -7.45
N ILE A 67 5.79 -2.73 -7.50
CA ILE A 67 4.93 -2.15 -6.45
C ILE A 67 4.61 -3.13 -5.32
N HIS A 68 4.44 -4.42 -5.64
CA HIS A 68 4.30 -5.57 -4.74
C HIS A 68 3.45 -5.28 -3.49
N THR A 69 3.96 -5.64 -2.30
CA THR A 69 3.27 -5.51 -1.00
C THR A 69 2.80 -4.09 -0.67
N ASN A 70 3.34 -3.05 -1.28
CA ASN A 70 2.81 -1.69 -1.13
C ASN A 70 1.37 -1.59 -1.64
N LEU A 71 1.08 -2.26 -2.76
CA LEU A 71 -0.27 -2.30 -3.32
C LEU A 71 -1.16 -3.32 -2.60
N ASP A 72 -0.60 -4.48 -2.20
CA ASP A 72 -1.35 -5.52 -1.49
C ASP A 72 -1.90 -5.02 -0.15
N ASN A 73 -1.10 -4.20 0.53
CA ASN A 73 -1.44 -3.67 1.85
C ASN A 73 -2.34 -2.42 1.80
N HIS A 74 -2.63 -1.88 0.63
CA HIS A 74 -3.49 -0.70 0.52
C HIS A 74 -4.97 -1.09 0.46
N ILE A 75 -5.85 -0.35 1.16
CA ILE A 75 -7.30 -0.63 1.20
C ILE A 75 -7.94 -0.65 -0.20
N GLU A 76 -7.44 0.13 -1.15
CA GLU A 76 -7.88 0.19 -2.55
C GLU A 76 -6.90 -0.56 -3.49
N GLY A 77 -6.12 -1.52 -2.97
CA GLY A 77 -5.15 -2.29 -3.71
C GLY A 77 -5.69 -3.62 -4.25
N VAL A 78 -4.81 -4.62 -4.38
CA VAL A 78 -5.10 -5.94 -4.97
C VAL A 78 -6.30 -6.60 -4.29
N ASN A 79 -6.36 -6.59 -2.96
CA ASN A 79 -7.46 -7.20 -2.21
C ASN A 79 -8.81 -6.50 -2.45
N ALA A 80 -8.81 -5.18 -2.72
CA ALA A 80 -10.03 -4.47 -3.09
C ALA A 80 -10.54 -4.90 -4.47
N GLU A 81 -9.64 -5.14 -5.43
CA GLU A 81 -10.02 -5.63 -6.76
C GLU A 81 -10.59 -7.06 -6.68
N ILE A 82 -10.00 -7.94 -5.87
CA ILE A 82 -10.56 -9.27 -5.59
C ILE A 82 -11.97 -9.14 -4.98
N ALA A 83 -12.11 -8.31 -3.94
CA ALA A 83 -13.39 -8.10 -3.26
C ALA A 83 -14.49 -7.55 -4.19
N LYS A 84 -14.14 -6.62 -5.07
CA LYS A 84 -15.03 -6.05 -6.09
C LYS A 84 -15.54 -7.12 -7.04
N ARG A 85 -14.68 -8.02 -7.52
CA ARG A 85 -15.03 -9.09 -8.47
C ARG A 85 -15.99 -10.12 -7.90
N ILE A 86 -15.90 -10.40 -6.62
CA ILE A 86 -16.84 -11.33 -5.95
C ILE A 86 -18.07 -10.62 -5.36
N GLY A 87 -18.09 -9.28 -5.38
CA GLY A 87 -19.21 -8.47 -4.92
C GLY A 87 -19.30 -8.32 -3.41
N LEU A 88 -18.14 -8.17 -2.72
CA LEU A 88 -18.13 -7.92 -1.28
C LEU A 88 -18.48 -6.48 -0.93
N THR A 89 -19.29 -6.34 0.10
CA THR A 89 -19.63 -5.10 0.79
C THR A 89 -19.02 -5.06 2.19
N ASN A 90 -19.15 -3.96 2.93
CA ASN A 90 -18.64 -3.81 4.30
C ASN A 90 -17.15 -4.21 4.43
N ARG A 91 -16.36 -3.83 3.43
CA ARG A 91 -14.96 -4.22 3.31
C ARG A 91 -14.09 -3.49 4.34
N ARG A 92 -13.18 -4.25 4.95
CA ARG A 92 -12.13 -3.72 5.84
C ARG A 92 -10.86 -4.56 5.74
N ILE A 93 -9.74 -3.99 6.13
CA ILE A 93 -8.47 -4.71 6.22
C ILE A 93 -8.63 -5.87 7.23
N LEU A 94 -8.12 -7.05 6.88
CA LEU A 94 -8.18 -8.25 7.72
C LEU A 94 -7.19 -8.15 8.89
N ARG A 95 -5.93 -7.80 8.62
CA ARG A 95 -4.89 -7.54 9.62
C ARG A 95 -4.28 -6.16 9.38
N PRO A 96 -4.75 -5.12 10.09
CA PRO A 96 -4.19 -3.78 10.00
C PRO A 96 -2.72 -3.74 10.42
N MET A 97 -1.93 -2.89 9.73
CA MET A 97 -0.55 -2.64 10.11
C MET A 97 -0.48 -1.76 11.37
N GLN A 98 0.40 -2.17 12.30
CA GLN A 98 0.64 -1.43 13.53
C GLN A 98 1.61 -0.26 13.31
N GLN A 99 1.57 0.75 14.19
CA GLN A 99 2.50 1.88 14.22
C GLN A 99 2.62 2.60 12.86
N GLN A 100 1.49 2.82 12.19
CA GLN A 100 1.41 3.55 10.92
C GLN A 100 0.95 5.00 11.09
N LEU A 101 0.59 5.39 12.31
CA LEU A 101 0.15 6.73 12.64
C LEU A 101 1.05 7.36 13.71
N TYR A 102 1.27 8.66 13.57
CA TYR A 102 2.11 9.45 14.46
C TYR A 102 1.41 10.74 14.83
N LYS A 103 1.75 11.28 15.99
CA LYS A 103 1.48 12.67 16.34
C LYS A 103 2.71 13.50 16.03
N LEU A 104 2.57 14.51 15.18
CA LEU A 104 3.51 15.60 15.04
C LEU A 104 3.01 16.74 15.93
N VAL A 105 3.80 17.09 16.92
CA VAL A 105 3.56 18.22 17.81
C VAL A 105 4.49 19.35 17.40
N VAL A 106 3.95 20.53 17.19
CA VAL A 106 4.71 21.73 16.81
C VAL A 106 4.39 22.86 17.77
N PHE A 107 5.40 23.58 18.23
CA PHE A 107 5.24 24.76 19.06
C PHE A 107 5.46 25.98 18.18
N MET A 108 4.47 26.90 18.14
CA MET A 108 4.51 28.03 17.22
C MET A 108 3.77 29.24 17.77
N PRO A 109 4.19 30.48 17.42
CA PRO A 109 3.46 31.70 17.74
C PRO A 109 2.14 31.77 16.94
N GLN A 110 1.21 32.60 17.40
CA GLN A 110 -0.15 32.68 16.84
C GLN A 110 -0.17 33.09 15.37
N ASP A 111 0.75 33.95 14.96
CA ASP A 111 0.84 34.46 13.59
C ASP A 111 1.36 33.44 12.57
N ALA A 112 2.09 32.41 13.04
CA ALA A 112 2.55 31.29 12.21
C ALA A 112 1.48 30.22 11.97
N LEU A 113 0.44 30.18 12.78
CA LEU A 113 -0.52 29.08 12.82
C LEU A 113 -1.14 28.77 11.45
N SER A 114 -1.71 29.77 10.77
CA SER A 114 -2.38 29.55 9.48
C SER A 114 -1.40 29.10 8.40
N THR A 115 -0.18 29.62 8.38
CA THR A 115 0.82 29.26 7.37
C THR A 115 1.28 27.80 7.53
N VAL A 116 1.53 27.39 8.77
CA VAL A 116 1.93 25.98 9.07
C VAL A 116 0.76 25.02 8.85
N ASP A 117 -0.46 25.40 9.26
CA ASP A 117 -1.68 24.61 9.02
C ASP A 117 -1.89 24.38 7.52
N ASP A 118 -1.86 25.44 6.70
CA ASP A 118 -2.05 25.35 5.25
C ASP A 118 -0.98 24.45 4.58
N ALA A 119 0.28 24.57 5.01
CA ALA A 119 1.36 23.74 4.50
C ALA A 119 1.18 22.25 4.83
N LEU A 120 0.75 21.94 6.05
CA LEU A 120 0.53 20.56 6.50
C LEU A 120 -0.77 19.97 5.93
N PHE A 121 -1.86 20.73 5.94
CA PHE A 121 -3.16 20.28 5.40
C PHE A 121 -3.12 20.11 3.88
N GLY A 122 -2.36 20.94 3.17
CA GLY A 122 -2.11 20.78 1.73
C GLY A 122 -1.45 19.44 1.36
N LEU A 123 -0.77 18.80 2.30
CA LEU A 123 -0.24 17.43 2.16
C LEU A 123 -1.24 16.34 2.55
N GLY A 124 -2.42 16.69 3.10
CA GLY A 124 -3.39 15.74 3.64
C GLY A 124 -3.10 15.28 5.08
N VAL A 125 -2.18 15.95 5.79
CA VAL A 125 -1.98 15.76 7.24
C VAL A 125 -3.27 16.13 7.98
N GLY A 126 -3.56 15.48 9.11
CA GLY A 126 -4.78 15.74 9.89
C GLY A 126 -6.05 15.12 9.31
N SER A 127 -5.94 14.10 8.45
CA SER A 127 -7.10 13.36 7.97
C SER A 127 -7.51 12.25 8.94
N ILE A 128 -8.78 12.21 9.36
CA ILE A 128 -9.37 11.24 10.27
C ILE A 128 -10.70 10.76 9.69
N GLY A 129 -10.74 9.58 9.10
CA GLY A 129 -11.93 9.06 8.42
C GLY A 129 -12.40 10.00 7.33
N ASN A 130 -13.61 10.52 7.45
CA ASN A 130 -14.21 11.46 6.50
C ASN A 130 -13.94 12.94 6.84
N TYR A 131 -13.08 13.23 7.81
CA TYR A 131 -12.73 14.59 8.22
C TYR A 131 -11.31 14.92 7.79
N SER A 132 -11.10 16.11 7.25
CA SER A 132 -9.80 16.69 6.90
C SER A 132 -9.47 17.85 7.84
N GLU A 133 -8.22 18.30 7.80
CA GLU A 133 -7.75 19.48 8.52
C GLU A 133 -7.94 19.38 10.05
N CYS A 134 -7.84 18.15 10.58
CA CYS A 134 -7.99 17.91 12.01
C CYS A 134 -6.67 18.15 12.72
N HIS A 135 -6.68 19.09 13.65
CA HIS A 135 -5.63 19.27 14.64
C HIS A 135 -6.23 19.56 16.01
N PHE A 136 -5.47 19.47 17.05
CA PHE A 136 -5.79 19.98 18.37
C PHE A 136 -4.70 20.93 18.82
N ARG A 137 -5.09 22.09 19.35
CA ARG A 137 -4.13 23.09 19.86
C ARG A 137 -4.42 23.52 21.27
N THR A 138 -3.36 23.84 22.01
CA THR A 138 -3.41 24.38 23.38
C THR A 138 -2.49 25.59 23.45
N GLU A 139 -2.96 26.68 24.01
CA GLU A 139 -2.14 27.87 24.29
C GLU A 139 -1.23 27.60 25.50
N GLY A 140 0.01 28.06 25.41
CA GLY A 140 1.02 27.93 26.45
C GLY A 140 2.07 29.05 26.41
N ILE A 141 3.09 28.91 27.24
CA ILE A 141 4.23 29.83 27.27
C ILE A 141 5.48 29.01 27.03
N GLY A 142 6.15 29.27 25.89
CA GLY A 142 7.47 28.72 25.59
C GLY A 142 8.57 29.57 26.26
N THR A 143 9.64 28.93 26.71
CA THR A 143 10.80 29.62 27.32
C THR A 143 12.07 29.17 26.65
N PHE A 144 12.92 30.11 26.24
CA PHE A 144 14.23 29.82 25.62
C PHE A 144 15.23 30.93 25.89
N THR A 145 16.51 30.63 25.70
CA THR A 145 17.59 31.61 25.78
C THR A 145 18.47 31.42 24.56
N PRO A 146 18.47 32.36 23.58
CA PRO A 146 19.36 32.28 22.41
C PRO A 146 20.81 32.50 22.84
N ASN A 147 21.73 31.77 22.25
CA ASN A 147 23.18 32.04 22.41
C ASN A 147 23.66 33.05 21.37
N GLU A 148 24.97 33.36 21.38
CA GLU A 148 25.58 34.34 20.44
C GLU A 148 25.59 33.89 18.98
N GLN A 149 25.38 32.60 18.69
CA GLN A 149 25.37 32.02 17.34
C GLN A 149 23.95 31.96 16.75
N ALA A 150 22.93 32.15 17.59
CA ALA A 150 21.55 32.14 17.15
C ALA A 150 21.19 33.46 16.47
N ASN A 151 20.28 33.35 15.48
CA ASN A 151 19.62 34.48 14.84
C ASN A 151 18.10 34.43 15.12
N PRO A 152 17.66 34.68 16.37
CA PRO A 152 16.31 34.45 16.77
C PRO A 152 15.32 35.40 16.11
N THR A 153 14.18 34.89 15.67
CA THR A 153 13.05 35.72 15.21
C THR A 153 12.46 36.57 16.34
N ILE A 154 12.48 36.05 17.56
CA ILE A 154 12.00 36.72 18.77
C ILE A 154 13.09 36.61 19.83
N GLY A 155 13.36 37.72 20.56
CA GLY A 155 14.28 37.74 21.69
C GLY A 155 15.67 38.24 21.37
N THR A 156 16.51 38.28 22.41
CA THR A 156 17.88 38.82 22.38
C THR A 156 18.88 37.79 22.92
N SER A 157 20.05 37.68 22.28
CA SER A 157 21.08 36.72 22.71
C SER A 157 21.44 36.87 24.18
N ASN A 158 21.59 35.74 24.87
CA ASN A 158 21.91 35.59 26.29
C ASN A 158 20.84 36.07 27.29
N TYR A 159 19.64 36.43 26.83
CA TYR A 159 18.50 36.73 27.69
C TYR A 159 17.43 35.67 27.56
N ARG A 160 16.80 35.34 28.70
CA ARG A 160 15.69 34.41 28.72
C ARG A 160 14.43 35.12 28.24
N GLU A 161 13.78 34.52 27.24
CA GLU A 161 12.52 34.98 26.69
C GLU A 161 11.39 34.07 27.13
N GLU A 162 10.20 34.64 27.30
CA GLU A 162 8.92 33.93 27.49
C GLU A 162 7.96 34.38 26.40
N VAL A 163 7.55 33.43 25.55
CA VAL A 163 6.72 33.71 24.39
C VAL A 163 5.41 32.91 24.49
N LYS A 164 4.29 33.58 24.19
CA LYS A 164 3.00 32.92 24.04
C LYS A 164 3.01 32.11 22.75
N GLU A 165 2.80 30.81 22.87
CA GLU A 165 2.82 29.87 21.77
C GLU A 165 1.63 28.92 21.85
N PHE A 166 1.27 28.34 20.69
CA PHE A 166 0.40 27.20 20.62
C PHE A 166 1.24 25.93 20.55
N ARG A 167 0.85 24.92 21.34
CA ARG A 167 1.22 23.53 21.13
C ARG A 167 0.16 22.91 20.23
N VAL A 168 0.50 22.58 19.00
CA VAL A 168 -0.43 22.05 17.99
C VAL A 168 -0.09 20.61 17.67
N GLU A 169 -1.10 19.73 17.70
CA GLU A 169 -0.94 18.29 17.48
C GLU A 169 -1.64 17.83 16.21
N TYR A 170 -0.88 17.34 15.24
CA TYR A 170 -1.38 16.81 13.98
C TYR A 170 -1.27 15.29 13.94
N LEU A 171 -2.25 14.63 13.30
CA LEU A 171 -2.17 13.21 12.96
C LEU A 171 -1.45 13.05 11.62
N VAL A 172 -0.34 12.30 11.62
CA VAL A 172 0.51 12.13 10.43
C VAL A 172 0.71 10.64 10.14
N PRO A 173 0.39 10.16 8.92
CA PRO A 173 0.79 8.83 8.49
C PRO A 173 2.32 8.69 8.45
N LYS A 174 2.85 7.54 8.83
CA LYS A 174 4.30 7.25 8.86
C LYS A 174 5.01 7.61 7.56
N SER A 175 4.41 7.28 6.42
CA SER A 175 4.96 7.55 5.09
C SER A 175 5.07 9.05 4.75
N MET A 176 4.39 9.90 5.51
CA MET A 176 4.34 11.34 5.26
C MET A 176 5.21 12.16 6.22
N ILE A 177 5.79 11.55 7.27
CA ILE A 177 6.55 12.26 8.29
C ILE A 177 7.64 13.15 7.67
N GLY A 178 8.46 12.62 6.76
CA GLY A 178 9.53 13.40 6.15
C GLY A 178 9.03 14.61 5.33
N LYS A 179 7.93 14.44 4.59
CA LYS A 179 7.30 15.53 3.84
C LYS A 179 6.65 16.55 4.76
N ALA A 180 5.99 16.08 5.82
CA ALA A 180 5.37 16.95 6.81
C ALA A 180 6.41 17.80 7.56
N LEU A 181 7.53 17.20 7.96
CA LEU A 181 8.64 17.93 8.59
C LEU A 181 9.22 18.99 7.65
N PHE A 182 9.48 18.62 6.41
CA PHE A 182 9.99 19.57 5.42
C PHE A 182 9.05 20.77 5.24
N ALA A 183 7.75 20.49 5.03
CA ALA A 183 6.74 21.56 4.88
C ALA A 183 6.59 22.42 6.15
N MET A 184 6.67 21.79 7.32
CA MET A 184 6.67 22.50 8.60
C MET A 184 7.85 23.46 8.73
N TYR A 185 9.08 23.00 8.43
CA TYR A 185 10.28 23.84 8.51
C TYR A 185 10.23 25.01 7.54
N GLU A 186 9.76 24.81 6.31
CA GLU A 186 9.63 25.87 5.31
C GLU A 186 8.56 26.93 5.69
N ALA A 187 7.52 26.52 6.40
CA ALA A 187 6.41 27.38 6.77
C ALA A 187 6.60 28.10 8.12
N HIS A 188 7.50 27.58 8.97
CA HIS A 188 7.69 28.07 10.33
C HIS A 188 8.64 29.27 10.37
N PRO A 189 8.33 30.35 11.17
CA PRO A 189 9.18 31.55 11.19
C PRO A 189 10.49 31.38 11.97
N TYR A 190 10.62 30.32 12.79
CA TYR A 190 11.82 30.13 13.62
C TYR A 190 12.90 29.37 12.85
N GLU A 191 14.15 29.74 13.09
CA GLU A 191 15.31 29.01 12.52
C GLU A 191 15.46 27.60 13.09
N GLU A 192 15.10 27.42 14.37
CA GLU A 192 15.06 26.13 15.06
C GLU A 192 13.64 25.89 15.58
N VAL A 193 12.95 24.94 14.97
CA VAL A 193 11.54 24.65 15.31
C VAL A 193 11.46 23.60 16.40
N ALA A 194 10.93 23.97 17.56
CA ALA A 194 10.57 23.02 18.60
C ALA A 194 9.41 22.13 18.13
N HIS A 195 9.66 20.84 18.00
CA HIS A 195 8.66 19.86 17.59
C HIS A 195 8.96 18.48 18.18
N GLU A 196 7.94 17.63 18.20
CA GLU A 196 8.04 16.27 18.74
C GLU A 196 7.27 15.31 17.85
N ILE A 197 7.73 14.06 17.74
CA ILE A 197 7.08 13.00 16.96
C ILE A 197 6.84 11.80 17.85
N TYR A 198 5.56 11.44 18.03
CA TYR A 198 5.16 10.27 18.82
C TYR A 198 4.49 9.23 17.94
N PRO A 199 4.95 7.95 17.97
CA PRO A 199 4.14 6.86 17.45
C PRO A 199 2.90 6.68 18.31
N ILE A 200 1.76 6.39 17.68
CA ILE A 200 0.52 6.09 18.39
C ILE A 200 0.00 4.70 18.02
N ASP A 201 -0.68 4.04 18.94
CA ASP A 201 -1.21 2.68 18.76
C ASP A 201 -2.54 2.65 17.97
N ASN A 202 -3.04 3.80 17.57
CA ASN A 202 -4.22 3.90 16.72
C ASN A 202 -3.99 3.15 15.40
N VAL A 203 -4.99 2.40 15.00
CA VAL A 203 -4.93 1.59 13.77
C VAL A 203 -5.19 2.46 12.55
N ASN A 204 -4.31 2.39 11.56
CA ASN A 204 -4.57 2.93 10.24
C ASN A 204 -5.49 1.96 9.48
N GLN A 205 -6.74 2.37 9.23
CA GLN A 205 -7.74 1.55 8.53
C GLN A 205 -7.48 1.39 7.03
N HIS A 206 -6.51 2.12 6.47
CA HIS A 206 -6.17 2.09 5.05
C HIS A 206 -4.99 1.18 4.70
N LEU A 207 -4.25 0.70 5.72
CA LEU A 207 -3.04 -0.09 5.51
C LEU A 207 -3.05 -1.38 6.32
N GLY A 208 -2.79 -2.50 5.66
CA GLY A 208 -2.67 -3.82 6.28
C GLY A 208 -2.84 -4.97 5.31
N ALA A 209 -2.64 -6.17 5.79
CA ALA A 209 -2.66 -7.38 4.97
C ALA A 209 -4.05 -8.00 4.87
N GLY A 210 -4.41 -8.43 3.67
CA GLY A 210 -5.68 -9.06 3.37
C GLY A 210 -6.89 -8.15 3.58
N MET A 211 -8.05 -8.67 3.23
CA MET A 211 -9.32 -7.96 3.38
C MET A 211 -10.40 -8.94 3.84
N ILE A 212 -11.39 -8.44 4.56
CA ILE A 212 -12.60 -9.16 4.90
C ILE A 212 -13.82 -8.32 4.55
N GLY A 213 -14.86 -8.98 4.06
CA GLY A 213 -16.12 -8.32 3.71
C GLY A 213 -17.26 -9.31 3.70
N GLU A 214 -18.43 -8.88 3.27
CA GLU A 214 -19.64 -9.68 3.26
C GLU A 214 -20.28 -9.71 1.88
N LEU A 215 -20.84 -10.85 1.50
CA LEU A 215 -21.79 -10.92 0.39
C LEU A 215 -23.08 -10.19 0.79
N ASN A 216 -23.80 -9.60 -0.17
CA ASN A 216 -25.10 -8.99 0.11
C ASN A 216 -26.10 -10.01 0.67
N GLU A 217 -26.09 -11.20 0.07
CA GLU A 217 -26.88 -12.36 0.53
C GLU A 217 -25.99 -13.57 0.71
N ALA A 218 -26.33 -14.45 1.66
CA ALA A 218 -25.59 -15.68 1.85
C ALA A 218 -25.82 -16.59 0.63
N MET A 219 -24.75 -17.18 0.11
CA MET A 219 -24.74 -18.04 -1.08
C MET A 219 -24.39 -19.47 -0.69
N GLU A 220 -24.99 -20.47 -1.34
CA GLU A 220 -24.60 -21.86 -1.16
C GLU A 220 -23.13 -22.06 -1.52
N THR A 221 -22.42 -22.85 -0.73
CA THR A 221 -20.96 -22.93 -0.79
C THR A 221 -20.44 -23.43 -2.14
N THR A 222 -21.06 -24.47 -2.70
CA THR A 222 -20.63 -24.98 -4.01
C THR A 222 -20.89 -23.97 -5.13
N GLU A 223 -22.03 -23.30 -5.07
CA GLU A 223 -22.37 -22.23 -6.00
C GLU A 223 -21.33 -21.07 -5.90
N PHE A 224 -20.96 -20.69 -4.68
CA PHE A 224 -19.93 -19.66 -4.46
C PHE A 224 -18.57 -20.07 -5.03
N LEU A 225 -18.12 -21.31 -4.80
CA LEU A 225 -16.86 -21.83 -5.35
C LEU A 225 -16.87 -21.86 -6.89
N LEU A 226 -18.00 -22.24 -7.51
CA LEU A 226 -18.15 -22.21 -8.97
C LEU A 226 -18.13 -20.77 -9.51
N LYS A 227 -18.81 -19.84 -8.83
CA LYS A 227 -18.74 -18.42 -9.16
C LYS A 227 -17.31 -17.90 -9.06
N LEU A 228 -16.58 -18.24 -7.99
CA LEU A 228 -15.19 -17.88 -7.77
C LEU A 228 -14.30 -18.40 -8.91
N LYS A 229 -14.44 -19.69 -9.24
CA LYS A 229 -13.73 -20.32 -10.35
C LYS A 229 -13.91 -19.58 -11.68
N LYS A 230 -15.14 -19.16 -11.97
CA LYS A 230 -15.47 -18.41 -13.19
C LYS A 230 -14.90 -16.99 -13.15
N SER A 231 -15.04 -16.27 -12.02
CA SER A 231 -14.63 -14.87 -11.88
C SER A 231 -13.11 -14.67 -11.97
N PHE A 232 -12.34 -15.68 -11.56
CA PHE A 232 -10.88 -15.66 -11.57
C PHE A 232 -10.25 -16.54 -12.65
N HIS A 233 -11.06 -17.07 -13.57
CA HIS A 233 -10.60 -17.97 -14.65
C HIS A 233 -9.77 -19.17 -14.15
N CYS A 234 -10.05 -19.63 -12.92
CA CYS A 234 -9.31 -20.74 -12.34
C CYS A 234 -9.61 -22.06 -13.06
N GLN A 235 -8.58 -22.82 -13.43
CA GLN A 235 -8.75 -24.19 -13.92
C GLN A 235 -9.14 -25.15 -12.79
N VAL A 236 -8.60 -24.91 -11.58
CA VAL A 236 -8.84 -25.69 -10.39
C VAL A 236 -8.91 -24.77 -9.16
N ILE A 237 -9.70 -25.16 -8.15
CA ILE A 237 -9.64 -24.57 -6.80
C ILE A 237 -9.32 -25.71 -5.84
N ARG A 238 -8.24 -25.58 -5.08
CA ARG A 238 -7.95 -26.49 -3.96
C ARG A 238 -8.67 -25.98 -2.72
N HIS A 239 -9.47 -26.81 -2.05
CA HIS A 239 -10.18 -26.37 -0.87
C HIS A 239 -10.23 -27.44 0.22
N THR A 240 -10.42 -27.01 1.48
CA THR A 240 -10.71 -27.90 2.62
C THR A 240 -12.11 -28.46 2.52
N ASN A 241 -12.45 -29.38 3.42
CA ASN A 241 -13.82 -29.87 3.55
C ASN A 241 -14.83 -28.72 3.65
N ILE A 242 -16.01 -28.89 3.05
CA ILE A 242 -17.10 -27.92 3.12
C ILE A 242 -17.75 -28.01 4.49
N CYS A 243 -17.23 -27.23 5.45
CA CYS A 243 -17.76 -27.18 6.83
C CYS A 243 -18.85 -26.12 7.02
N LYS A 244 -19.09 -25.27 6.02
CA LYS A 244 -20.12 -24.22 5.98
C LYS A 244 -21.05 -24.48 4.80
N LYS A 245 -22.36 -24.56 5.05
CA LYS A 245 -23.35 -24.76 3.99
C LYS A 245 -23.59 -23.52 3.13
N HIS A 246 -23.45 -22.35 3.75
CA HIS A 246 -23.59 -21.05 3.09
C HIS A 246 -22.41 -20.15 3.43
N ILE A 247 -22.03 -19.32 2.49
CA ILE A 247 -20.97 -18.30 2.62
C ILE A 247 -21.62 -16.93 2.71
N LYS A 248 -21.28 -16.17 3.74
CA LYS A 248 -21.66 -14.76 3.93
C LYS A 248 -20.44 -13.89 4.14
N THR A 249 -19.57 -14.29 5.07
CA THR A 249 -18.36 -13.54 5.44
C THR A 249 -17.15 -14.15 4.73
N VAL A 250 -16.45 -13.34 3.94
CA VAL A 250 -15.34 -13.78 3.10
C VAL A 250 -14.08 -13.02 3.47
N ALA A 251 -13.02 -13.75 3.86
CA ALA A 251 -11.66 -13.23 3.98
C ALA A 251 -10.89 -13.52 2.69
N ILE A 252 -10.02 -12.58 2.30
CA ILE A 252 -9.23 -12.67 1.06
C ILE A 252 -7.80 -12.18 1.28
N CYS A 253 -6.88 -12.78 0.54
CA CYS A 253 -5.52 -12.32 0.40
C CYS A 253 -5.00 -12.71 -0.99
N GLY A 254 -4.74 -11.74 -1.87
CA GLY A 254 -4.08 -11.97 -3.15
C GLY A 254 -2.70 -12.59 -2.93
N GLY A 255 -2.26 -13.44 -3.88
CA GLY A 255 -1.00 -14.16 -3.77
C GLY A 255 -0.93 -15.13 -2.59
N SER A 256 0.21 -15.19 -1.94
CA SER A 256 0.48 -16.10 -0.82
C SER A 256 -0.02 -15.55 0.51
N GLY A 257 -1.13 -16.07 1.02
CA GLY A 257 -1.82 -15.53 2.21
C GLY A 257 -1.91 -16.48 3.41
N SER A 258 -1.25 -17.65 3.42
CA SER A 258 -1.39 -18.62 4.51
C SER A 258 -1.14 -18.02 5.91
N PHE A 259 -0.27 -17.02 6.00
CA PHE A 259 0.06 -16.28 7.23
C PHE A 259 -1.12 -15.49 7.85
N LEU A 260 -2.24 -15.33 7.13
CA LEU A 260 -3.45 -14.65 7.59
C LEU A 260 -4.57 -15.60 8.03
N LEU A 261 -4.35 -16.92 7.98
CA LEU A 261 -5.38 -17.90 8.33
C LEU A 261 -5.94 -17.68 9.75
N ALA A 262 -5.05 -17.45 10.73
CA ALA A 262 -5.47 -17.18 12.10
C ALA A 262 -6.33 -15.91 12.24
N ASP A 263 -6.02 -14.86 11.47
CA ASP A 263 -6.81 -13.63 11.44
C ASP A 263 -8.19 -13.85 10.80
N ALA A 264 -8.25 -14.66 9.74
CA ALA A 264 -9.51 -15.03 9.08
C ALA A 264 -10.41 -15.83 10.03
N ILE A 265 -9.85 -16.80 10.76
CA ILE A 265 -10.57 -17.58 11.78
C ILE A 265 -11.07 -16.67 12.91
N LYS A 266 -10.20 -15.83 13.47
CA LYS A 266 -10.54 -14.86 14.53
C LYS A 266 -11.64 -13.89 14.09
N SER A 267 -11.63 -13.50 12.82
CA SER A 267 -12.65 -12.64 12.24
C SER A 267 -13.95 -13.36 11.87
N LYS A 268 -14.04 -14.68 12.15
CA LYS A 268 -15.22 -15.54 11.87
C LYS A 268 -15.60 -15.57 10.40
N ALA A 269 -14.61 -15.56 9.50
CA ALA A 269 -14.87 -15.76 8.08
C ALA A 269 -15.43 -17.18 7.83
N ASP A 270 -16.34 -17.32 6.87
CA ASP A 270 -16.86 -18.62 6.42
C ASP A 270 -15.88 -19.30 5.47
N ILE A 271 -15.18 -18.47 4.67
CA ILE A 271 -14.20 -18.91 3.68
C ILE A 271 -13.02 -17.92 3.64
N PHE A 272 -11.81 -18.45 3.41
CA PHE A 272 -10.60 -17.68 3.17
C PHE A 272 -10.06 -17.98 1.77
N ILE A 273 -10.04 -16.98 0.89
CA ILE A 273 -9.60 -17.06 -0.50
C ILE A 273 -8.19 -16.52 -0.61
N THR A 274 -7.28 -17.30 -1.22
CA THR A 274 -5.88 -16.94 -1.39
C THR A 274 -5.18 -17.87 -2.40
N GLY A 275 -3.86 -17.82 -2.51
CA GLY A 275 -3.02 -18.74 -3.25
C GLY A 275 -1.91 -19.37 -2.39
N ASP A 276 -1.17 -20.30 -2.99
CA ASP A 276 0.08 -20.86 -2.45
C ASP A 276 -0.01 -21.57 -1.08
N PHE A 277 -1.17 -22.11 -0.73
CA PHE A 277 -1.26 -22.93 0.47
C PHE A 277 -0.46 -24.23 0.32
N LYS A 278 0.41 -24.52 1.26
CA LYS A 278 1.11 -25.81 1.33
C LYS A 278 0.22 -26.88 1.89
N TYR A 279 0.49 -28.15 1.50
CA TYR A 279 -0.34 -29.29 1.89
C TYR A 279 -0.68 -29.33 3.38
N HIS A 280 0.31 -29.18 4.25
CA HIS A 280 0.09 -29.26 5.69
C HIS A 280 -0.68 -28.05 6.27
N GLU A 281 -0.58 -26.89 5.66
CA GLU A 281 -1.26 -25.67 6.12
C GLU A 281 -2.80 -25.76 5.98
N PHE A 282 -3.30 -26.65 5.08
CA PHE A 282 -4.76 -26.88 4.95
C PHE A 282 -5.37 -27.49 6.22
N PHE A 283 -4.60 -28.27 6.99
CA PHE A 283 -5.10 -28.86 8.24
C PHE A 283 -5.39 -27.81 9.31
N ASP A 284 -4.67 -26.67 9.28
CA ASP A 284 -4.79 -25.60 10.26
C ASP A 284 -6.16 -24.89 10.22
N ALA A 285 -6.96 -25.13 9.18
CA ALA A 285 -8.34 -24.64 9.13
C ALA A 285 -9.26 -25.28 10.19
N GLU A 286 -8.97 -26.53 10.64
CA GLU A 286 -9.70 -27.28 11.67
C GLU A 286 -11.23 -27.18 11.58
N ASN A 287 -11.77 -27.09 10.37
CA ASN A 287 -13.20 -26.86 10.08
C ASN A 287 -13.78 -25.54 10.67
N HIS A 288 -12.94 -24.58 11.07
CA HIS A 288 -13.41 -23.25 11.47
C HIS A 288 -13.93 -22.46 10.27
N LEU A 289 -13.25 -22.58 9.14
CA LEU A 289 -13.61 -21.97 7.86
C LEU A 289 -13.18 -22.89 6.70
N ILE A 290 -13.58 -22.53 5.49
CA ILE A 290 -13.12 -23.18 4.26
C ILE A 290 -11.91 -22.39 3.73
N ILE A 291 -10.77 -23.04 3.51
CA ILE A 291 -9.69 -22.48 2.70
C ILE A 291 -10.02 -22.73 1.24
N ALA A 292 -9.95 -21.71 0.40
CA ALA A 292 -10.05 -21.82 -1.05
C ALA A 292 -8.79 -21.24 -1.70
N ASP A 293 -7.88 -22.11 -2.07
CA ASP A 293 -6.67 -21.74 -2.82
C ASP A 293 -7.01 -21.72 -4.31
N ILE A 294 -7.08 -20.51 -4.86
CA ILE A 294 -7.46 -20.25 -6.26
C ILE A 294 -6.26 -20.11 -7.19
N GLY A 295 -5.04 -20.18 -6.64
CA GLY A 295 -3.78 -19.91 -7.34
C GLY A 295 -3.27 -18.50 -7.15
N HIS A 296 -1.94 -18.36 -7.18
CA HIS A 296 -1.26 -17.07 -7.01
C HIS A 296 -1.61 -16.12 -8.16
N PHE A 297 -1.26 -16.54 -9.39
CA PHE A 297 -1.53 -15.78 -10.60
C PHE A 297 -3.01 -15.42 -10.74
N GLU A 298 -3.89 -16.41 -10.54
CA GLU A 298 -5.32 -16.24 -10.68
C GLU A 298 -5.88 -15.17 -9.74
N SER A 299 -5.35 -15.06 -8.53
CA SER A 299 -5.78 -14.05 -7.56
C SER A 299 -5.30 -12.63 -7.90
N GLU A 300 -4.17 -12.49 -8.61
CA GLU A 300 -3.51 -11.19 -8.85
C GLU A 300 -3.51 -10.74 -10.31
N GLN A 301 -3.95 -11.58 -11.26
CA GLN A 301 -3.89 -11.30 -12.70
C GLN A 301 -4.54 -9.99 -13.14
N PHE A 302 -5.37 -9.39 -12.31
CA PHE A 302 -6.06 -8.12 -12.58
C PHE A 302 -5.33 -6.90 -12.05
N THR A 303 -4.18 -7.07 -11.40
CA THR A 303 -3.37 -5.98 -10.86
C THR A 303 -2.90 -4.99 -11.94
N PRO A 304 -2.48 -5.41 -13.14
CA PRO A 304 -2.13 -4.46 -14.19
C PRO A 304 -3.27 -3.53 -14.59
N GLN A 305 -4.53 -4.04 -14.65
CA GLN A 305 -5.71 -3.23 -14.93
C GLN A 305 -5.97 -2.20 -13.82
N LEU A 306 -5.90 -2.62 -12.56
CA LEU A 306 -6.03 -1.73 -11.40
C LEU A 306 -5.00 -0.60 -11.47
N LEU A 307 -3.74 -0.92 -11.78
CA LEU A 307 -2.67 0.08 -11.93
C LEU A 307 -2.96 1.03 -13.10
N ALA A 308 -3.46 0.50 -14.24
CA ALA A 308 -3.79 1.33 -15.39
C ALA A 308 -4.90 2.34 -15.08
N GLU A 309 -5.95 1.94 -14.34
CA GLU A 309 -7.01 2.83 -13.89
C GLU A 309 -6.42 3.97 -13.04
N LYS A 310 -5.63 3.64 -12.02
CA LYS A 310 -5.01 4.62 -11.11
C LYS A 310 -4.04 5.58 -11.81
N LEU A 311 -3.24 5.08 -12.75
CA LEU A 311 -2.31 5.92 -13.51
C LEU A 311 -3.04 6.88 -14.44
N LYS A 312 -4.09 6.41 -15.14
CA LYS A 312 -4.89 7.25 -16.03
C LYS A 312 -5.66 8.36 -15.31
N GLU A 313 -6.11 8.10 -14.09
CA GLU A 313 -6.73 9.12 -13.23
C GLU A 313 -5.75 10.25 -12.90
N LYS A 314 -4.48 9.93 -12.65
CA LYS A 314 -3.48 10.89 -12.16
C LYS A 314 -2.62 11.50 -13.26
N PHE A 315 -2.31 10.74 -14.31
CA PHE A 315 -1.40 11.13 -15.38
C PHE A 315 -2.11 11.07 -16.73
N THR A 316 -2.54 12.22 -17.23
CA THR A 316 -3.35 12.30 -18.46
C THR A 316 -2.54 12.42 -19.73
N LYS A 317 -1.20 12.59 -19.64
CA LYS A 317 -0.35 12.95 -20.78
C LYS A 317 0.65 11.89 -21.20
N PHE A 318 0.63 10.67 -20.61
CA PHE A 318 1.54 9.63 -21.02
C PHE A 318 0.82 8.33 -21.35
N ALA A 319 1.43 7.51 -22.23
CA ALA A 319 0.79 6.30 -22.69
C ALA A 319 0.89 5.17 -21.63
N VAL A 320 -0.24 4.53 -21.34
CA VAL A 320 -0.33 3.38 -20.43
C VAL A 320 -0.72 2.15 -21.23
N HIS A 321 0.20 1.21 -21.34
CA HIS A 321 0.03 -0.08 -22.01
C HIS A 321 -0.12 -1.20 -20.97
N LEU A 322 -1.05 -2.10 -21.23
CA LEU A 322 -1.13 -3.39 -20.56
C LEU A 322 -0.30 -4.40 -21.34
N THR A 323 0.36 -5.34 -20.66
CA THR A 323 1.01 -6.48 -21.32
C THR A 323 -0.03 -7.37 -21.98
N ASP A 324 0.30 -7.86 -23.18
CA ASP A 324 -0.48 -8.87 -23.90
C ASP A 324 -0.07 -10.31 -23.50
N LEU A 325 0.98 -10.43 -22.68
CA LEU A 325 1.55 -11.71 -22.29
C LEU A 325 0.83 -12.30 -21.07
N ASN A 326 0.56 -13.59 -21.14
CA ASN A 326 0.21 -14.37 -19.96
C ASN A 326 1.51 -14.88 -19.33
N THR A 327 1.83 -14.38 -18.13
CA THR A 327 3.06 -14.72 -17.40
C THR A 327 2.90 -15.89 -16.42
N ASN A 328 1.70 -16.52 -16.35
CA ASN A 328 1.48 -17.67 -15.47
C ASN A 328 2.39 -18.84 -15.83
N PRO A 329 3.33 -19.26 -14.94
CA PRO A 329 4.22 -20.39 -15.23
C PRO A 329 3.55 -21.75 -14.99
N ILE A 330 2.34 -21.77 -14.39
CA ILE A 330 1.65 -22.99 -13.99
C ILE A 330 0.66 -23.40 -15.06
N ASN A 331 0.76 -24.64 -15.48
CA ASN A 331 -0.17 -25.26 -16.41
C ASN A 331 -0.85 -26.44 -15.74
N TYR A 332 -2.10 -26.65 -16.05
CA TYR A 332 -2.90 -27.77 -15.56
C TYR A 332 -3.22 -28.71 -16.74
N LEU A 333 -3.08 -30.00 -16.52
CA LEU A 333 -3.35 -31.03 -17.52
C LEU A 333 -4.72 -31.67 -17.27
#